data_a55a6182b3aa1a2aaa195bb64816ba3b
#
_entry.id   a55a6182b3aa1a2aaa195bb64816ba3b
#
_cell.length_a   1.000
_cell.length_b   1.000
_cell.length_c   1.000
_cell.angle_alpha   90.00
_cell.angle_beta   90.00
_cell.angle_gamma   90.00
#
_symmetry.space_group_name_H-M   'P 1'
#
loop_
_entity.id
_entity.type
_entity.pdbx_description
1 polymer ?
#
loop_
_entity_poly.entity_id
_entity_poly.type
_entity_poly.pdbx_seq_one_letter_code
_entity_poly.pdbx_strand_id
1 'polypeptide(L)'
;MERERNLNNLRYSSSKFLQQAIRVNHAGEYGAICIYSGQKFILKKSSIIKEIIEMEEQEKKHFHYFNEKIKEQKVRPTVLLPVWRVLGVSLGVATAIMGRKTAMACTAAVEEVIGEHYKEQVLHLEDGELRETISKFRDEELEHRDIAIEHNAEGAFGYNILSSFIKTGCKAAIYLSKLI
;
A
#
# COMPACT_ATOMS: atom_id res chain seq x y z
N MET A 1 2.72 30.41 -28.82
CA MET A 1 3.28 29.09 -29.18
C MET A 1 4.14 28.47 -28.10
N GLU A 2 5.17 29.15 -27.57
CA GLU A 2 6.03 28.56 -26.50
C GLU A 2 5.32 28.41 -25.13
N ARG A 3 4.50 29.42 -24.77
CA ARG A 3 3.68 29.37 -23.53
C ARG A 3 2.58 28.31 -23.60
N GLU A 4 1.97 28.09 -24.74
CA GLU A 4 0.97 27.03 -24.95
C GLU A 4 1.60 25.64 -24.98
N ARG A 5 2.80 25.50 -25.56
CA ARG A 5 3.59 24.23 -25.46
C ARG A 5 3.96 23.90 -24.00
N ASN A 6 4.38 24.90 -23.24
CA ASN A 6 4.70 24.70 -21.82
C ASN A 6 3.46 24.30 -20.99
N LEU A 7 2.31 24.95 -21.21
CA LEU A 7 1.06 24.60 -20.54
C LEU A 7 0.58 23.19 -20.92
N ASN A 8 0.71 22.81 -22.19
CA ASN A 8 0.35 21.45 -22.63
C ASN A 8 1.29 20.38 -22.06
N ASN A 9 2.59 20.67 -21.96
CA ASN A 9 3.56 19.78 -21.35
C ASN A 9 3.32 19.61 -19.82
N LEU A 10 2.97 20.68 -19.12
CA LEU A 10 2.61 20.64 -17.70
C LEU A 10 1.33 19.83 -17.46
N ARG A 11 0.28 20.03 -18.27
CA ARG A 11 -0.97 19.27 -18.20
C ARG A 11 -0.75 17.78 -18.50
N TYR A 12 0.07 17.46 -19.49
CA TYR A 12 0.41 16.08 -19.83
C TYR A 12 1.20 15.39 -18.70
N SER A 13 2.16 16.10 -18.09
CA SER A 13 2.93 15.61 -16.96
C SER A 13 2.04 15.36 -15.74
N SER A 14 1.13 16.29 -15.41
CA SER A 14 0.16 16.17 -14.33
C SER A 14 -0.80 14.98 -14.56
N SER A 15 -1.34 14.82 -15.77
CA SER A 15 -2.22 13.71 -16.12
C SER A 15 -1.52 12.34 -16.03
N LYS A 16 -0.26 12.23 -16.47
CA LYS A 16 0.51 11.01 -16.38
C LYS A 16 0.81 10.63 -14.92
N PHE A 17 1.18 11.62 -14.11
CA PHE A 17 1.41 11.41 -12.68
C PHE A 17 0.15 10.91 -11.99
N LEU A 18 -1.00 11.53 -12.25
CA LEU A 18 -2.29 11.14 -11.70
C LEU A 18 -2.64 9.68 -12.05
N GLN A 19 -2.49 9.30 -13.32
CA GLN A 19 -2.75 7.92 -13.76
C GLN A 19 -1.82 6.90 -13.07
N GLN A 20 -0.54 7.26 -12.91
CA GLN A 20 0.41 6.41 -12.21
C GLN A 20 0.07 6.29 -10.72
N ALA A 21 -0.28 7.40 -10.06
CA ALA A 21 -0.68 7.40 -8.65
C ALA A 21 -1.89 6.47 -8.43
N ILE A 22 -2.97 6.65 -9.18
CA ILE A 22 -4.18 5.81 -9.06
C ILE A 22 -3.86 4.33 -9.31
N ARG A 23 -3.05 4.00 -10.33
CA ARG A 23 -2.67 2.62 -10.64
C ARG A 23 -1.87 1.98 -9.53
N VAL A 24 -0.89 2.69 -9.01
CA VAL A 24 -0.01 2.18 -7.94
C VAL A 24 -0.77 2.00 -6.65
N ASN A 25 -1.60 2.97 -6.27
CA ASN A 25 -2.39 2.89 -5.07
C ASN A 25 -3.36 1.70 -5.14
N HIS A 26 -4.10 1.55 -6.25
CA HIS A 26 -4.96 0.37 -6.45
C HIS A 26 -4.20 -0.95 -6.31
N ALA A 27 -2.97 -1.04 -6.79
CA ALA A 27 -2.14 -2.24 -6.67
C ALA A 27 -1.61 -2.44 -5.25
N GLY A 28 -1.27 -1.36 -4.55
CA GLY A 28 -0.79 -1.36 -3.16
C GLY A 28 -1.84 -1.89 -2.21
N GLU A 29 -3.06 -1.30 -2.24
CA GLU A 29 -4.19 -1.75 -1.42
C GLU A 29 -4.54 -3.22 -1.67
N TYR A 30 -4.54 -3.65 -2.94
CA TYR A 30 -4.75 -5.04 -3.27
C TYR A 30 -3.67 -5.95 -2.67
N GLY A 31 -2.42 -5.51 -2.70
CA GLY A 31 -1.29 -6.21 -2.09
C GLY A 31 -1.43 -6.33 -0.57
N ALA A 32 -1.80 -5.25 0.12
CA ALA A 32 -2.04 -5.21 1.56
C ALA A 32 -3.17 -6.16 1.97
N ILE A 33 -4.31 -6.13 1.30
CA ILE A 33 -5.41 -7.09 1.51
C ILE A 33 -4.91 -8.54 1.40
N CYS A 34 -4.06 -8.84 0.41
CA CYS A 34 -3.52 -10.18 0.22
C CYS A 34 -2.59 -10.59 1.37
N ILE A 35 -1.76 -9.67 1.88
CA ILE A 35 -0.88 -9.90 3.04
C ILE A 35 -1.73 -10.20 4.28
N TYR A 36 -2.70 -9.34 4.60
CA TYR A 36 -3.59 -9.53 5.75
C TYR A 36 -4.40 -10.83 5.64
N SER A 37 -4.87 -11.19 4.45
CA SER A 37 -5.55 -12.45 4.20
C SER A 37 -4.67 -13.66 4.53
N GLY A 38 -3.38 -13.63 4.14
CA GLY A 38 -2.40 -14.65 4.50
C GLY A 38 -2.14 -14.74 6.01
N GLN A 39 -1.94 -13.58 6.66
CA GLN A 39 -1.75 -13.50 8.12
C GLN A 39 -2.97 -14.02 8.87
N LYS A 40 -4.17 -13.59 8.48
CA LYS A 40 -5.45 -14.02 9.06
C LYS A 40 -5.66 -15.53 8.97
N PHE A 41 -5.28 -16.13 7.84
CA PHE A 41 -5.40 -17.57 7.64
C PHE A 41 -4.61 -18.36 8.68
N ILE A 42 -3.39 -17.94 9.04
CA ILE A 42 -2.52 -18.60 10.01
C ILE A 42 -2.89 -18.22 11.45
N LEU A 43 -3.17 -16.94 11.69
CA LEU A 43 -3.31 -16.38 13.04
C LEU A 43 -4.74 -16.36 13.59
N LYS A 44 -5.64 -17.21 13.05
CA LYS A 44 -7.09 -17.23 13.42
C LYS A 44 -7.37 -17.34 14.92
N LYS A 45 -6.45 -17.90 15.70
CA LYS A 45 -6.58 -18.08 17.16
C LYS A 45 -5.62 -17.18 17.95
N SER A 46 -4.96 -16.24 17.28
CA SER A 46 -4.03 -15.31 17.91
C SER A 46 -4.78 -14.17 18.61
N SER A 47 -4.13 -13.60 19.63
CA SER A 47 -4.64 -12.40 20.31
C SER A 47 -4.71 -11.16 19.43
N ILE A 48 -4.00 -11.15 18.30
CA ILE A 48 -3.95 -10.02 17.34
C ILE A 48 -4.89 -10.22 16.13
N ILE A 49 -5.77 -11.22 16.17
CA ILE A 49 -6.63 -11.52 15.02
C ILE A 49 -7.64 -10.41 14.73
N LYS A 50 -8.09 -9.73 15.79
CA LYS A 50 -9.08 -8.65 15.67
C LYS A 50 -8.49 -7.47 14.92
N GLU A 51 -7.29 -7.05 15.29
CA GLU A 51 -6.53 -5.98 14.66
C GLU A 51 -6.25 -6.28 13.17
N ILE A 52 -5.83 -7.51 12.85
CA ILE A 52 -5.61 -7.94 11.46
C ILE A 52 -6.90 -7.84 10.64
N ILE A 53 -8.04 -8.22 11.21
CA ILE A 53 -9.34 -8.15 10.52
C ILE A 53 -9.74 -6.69 10.32
N GLU A 54 -9.59 -5.84 11.33
CA GLU A 54 -9.95 -4.42 11.25
C GLU A 54 -9.10 -3.69 10.21
N MET A 55 -7.78 -3.91 10.18
CA MET A 55 -6.88 -3.39 9.16
C MET A 55 -7.27 -3.90 7.76
N GLU A 56 -7.48 -5.21 7.57
CA GLU A 56 -7.92 -5.77 6.28
C GLU A 56 -9.22 -5.13 5.77
N GLU A 57 -10.19 -4.87 6.64
CA GLU A 57 -11.46 -4.23 6.26
C GLU A 57 -11.26 -2.76 5.88
N GLN A 58 -10.27 -2.08 6.46
CA GLN A 58 -9.92 -0.72 6.10
C GLN A 58 -9.25 -0.68 4.73
N GLU A 59 -8.29 -1.58 4.46
CA GLU A 59 -7.69 -1.75 3.14
C GLU A 59 -8.71 -2.03 2.03
N LYS A 60 -9.75 -2.80 2.32
CA LYS A 60 -10.84 -3.04 1.36
C LYS A 60 -11.58 -1.77 0.99
N LYS A 61 -11.73 -0.82 1.92
CA LYS A 61 -12.34 0.50 1.64
C LYS A 61 -11.42 1.34 0.77
N HIS A 62 -10.12 1.37 1.07
CA HIS A 62 -9.11 2.06 0.25
C HIS A 62 -9.08 1.48 -1.16
N PHE A 63 -9.00 0.15 -1.28
CA PHE A 63 -9.03 -0.54 -2.56
C PHE A 63 -10.29 -0.22 -3.36
N HIS A 64 -11.47 -0.22 -2.70
CA HIS A 64 -12.73 0.12 -3.36
C HIS A 64 -12.69 1.55 -3.93
N TYR A 65 -12.20 2.51 -3.16
CA TYR A 65 -12.04 3.89 -3.60
C TYR A 65 -11.16 3.98 -4.85
N PHE A 66 -9.97 3.38 -4.83
CA PHE A 66 -9.10 3.41 -6.01
C PHE A 66 -9.64 2.60 -7.20
N ASN A 67 -10.39 1.54 -6.95
CA ASN A 67 -11.09 0.81 -8.01
C ASN A 67 -12.14 1.67 -8.74
N GLU A 68 -12.86 2.53 -8.01
CA GLU A 68 -13.75 3.50 -8.64
C GLU A 68 -12.96 4.60 -9.38
N LYS A 69 -11.88 5.12 -8.79
CA LYS A 69 -11.02 6.10 -9.48
C LYS A 69 -10.39 5.55 -10.76
N ILE A 70 -10.03 4.26 -10.82
CA ILE A 70 -9.59 3.58 -12.04
C ILE A 70 -10.64 3.67 -13.14
N LYS A 71 -11.92 3.43 -12.82
CA LYS A 71 -13.03 3.49 -13.78
C LYS A 71 -13.31 4.93 -14.21
N GLU A 72 -13.43 5.85 -13.26
CA GLU A 72 -13.70 7.28 -13.50
C GLU A 72 -12.63 7.91 -14.40
N GLN A 73 -11.37 7.68 -14.09
CA GLN A 73 -10.23 8.28 -14.78
C GLN A 73 -9.76 7.45 -15.99
N LYS A 74 -10.45 6.34 -16.30
CA LYS A 74 -10.09 5.39 -17.37
C LYS A 74 -8.62 4.95 -17.31
N VAL A 75 -8.12 4.75 -16.10
CA VAL A 75 -6.75 4.26 -15.85
C VAL A 75 -6.73 2.76 -16.04
N ARG A 76 -5.73 2.24 -16.73
CA ARG A 76 -5.51 0.81 -16.83
C ARG A 76 -4.88 0.30 -15.52
N PRO A 77 -5.46 -0.71 -14.82
CA PRO A 77 -4.80 -1.37 -13.71
C PRO A 77 -3.48 -2.01 -14.14
N THR A 78 -2.56 -2.20 -13.21
CA THR A 78 -1.35 -2.97 -13.50
C THR A 78 -1.69 -4.42 -13.87
N VAL A 79 -1.00 -4.97 -14.85
CA VAL A 79 -1.12 -6.40 -15.22
C VAL A 79 -0.50 -7.34 -14.18
N LEU A 80 0.23 -6.77 -13.21
CA LEU A 80 0.91 -7.52 -12.15
C LEU A 80 0.02 -7.93 -10.97
N LEU A 81 -1.28 -7.57 -10.96
CA LEU A 81 -2.18 -7.94 -9.85
C LEU A 81 -2.14 -9.44 -9.49
N PRO A 82 -2.13 -10.39 -10.45
CA PRO A 82 -2.01 -11.81 -10.11
C PRO A 82 -0.68 -12.15 -9.41
N VAL A 83 0.40 -11.46 -9.76
CA VAL A 83 1.73 -11.61 -9.13
C VAL A 83 1.67 -11.07 -7.70
N TRP A 84 1.11 -9.87 -7.53
CA TRP A 84 0.97 -9.25 -6.20
C TRP A 84 0.09 -10.08 -5.27
N ARG A 85 -0.95 -10.73 -5.82
CA ARG A 85 -1.78 -11.67 -5.04
C ARG A 85 -0.95 -12.82 -4.48
N VAL A 86 -0.19 -13.50 -5.34
CA VAL A 86 0.62 -14.65 -4.92
C VAL A 86 1.69 -14.22 -3.91
N LEU A 87 2.42 -13.16 -4.21
CA LEU A 87 3.49 -12.66 -3.34
C LEU A 87 2.93 -12.13 -2.01
N GLY A 88 1.84 -11.37 -2.04
CA GLY A 88 1.21 -10.83 -0.83
C GLY A 88 0.70 -11.92 0.10
N VAL A 89 -0.08 -12.88 -0.42
CA VAL A 89 -0.57 -14.01 0.39
C VAL A 89 0.60 -14.82 0.94
N SER A 90 1.62 -15.11 0.11
CA SER A 90 2.79 -15.88 0.54
C SER A 90 3.58 -15.16 1.63
N LEU A 91 3.77 -13.85 1.50
CA LEU A 91 4.45 -13.02 2.51
C LEU A 91 3.66 -13.01 3.83
N GLY A 92 2.34 -12.79 3.75
CA GLY A 92 1.46 -12.84 4.92
C GLY A 92 1.50 -14.19 5.64
N VAL A 93 1.40 -15.30 4.89
CA VAL A 93 1.50 -16.66 5.44
C VAL A 93 2.87 -16.91 6.06
N ALA A 94 3.96 -16.60 5.34
CA ALA A 94 5.32 -16.87 5.81
C ALA A 94 5.63 -16.11 7.11
N THR A 95 5.31 -14.81 7.15
CA THR A 95 5.56 -13.99 8.34
C THR A 95 4.69 -14.40 9.52
N ALA A 96 3.45 -14.82 9.27
CA ALA A 96 2.54 -15.34 10.31
C ALA A 96 2.97 -16.71 10.88
N ILE A 97 3.53 -17.62 10.05
CA ILE A 97 4.12 -18.89 10.52
C ILE A 97 5.31 -18.64 11.45
N MET A 98 6.11 -17.60 11.16
CA MET A 98 7.23 -17.19 12.03
C MET A 98 6.77 -16.56 13.35
N GLY A 99 5.48 -16.31 13.50
CA GLY A 99 4.85 -15.84 14.73
C GLY A 99 4.29 -14.41 14.64
N ARG A 100 3.45 -14.08 15.63
CA ARG A 100 2.70 -12.82 15.66
C ARG A 100 3.57 -11.57 15.54
N LYS A 101 4.74 -11.54 16.20
CA LYS A 101 5.65 -10.38 16.13
C LYS A 101 6.20 -10.20 14.72
N THR A 102 6.51 -11.29 14.03
CA THR A 102 7.02 -11.26 12.66
C THR A 102 5.94 -10.82 11.67
N ALA A 103 4.68 -11.25 11.89
CA ALA A 103 3.54 -10.76 11.12
C ALA A 103 3.37 -9.24 11.30
N MET A 104 3.43 -8.75 12.54
CA MET A 104 3.35 -7.31 12.83
C MET A 104 4.56 -6.54 12.28
N ALA A 105 5.77 -7.13 12.28
CA ALA A 105 6.93 -6.53 11.64
C ALA A 105 6.75 -6.38 10.12
N CYS A 106 6.07 -7.34 9.49
CA CYS A 106 5.69 -7.25 8.09
C CYS A 106 4.69 -6.11 7.87
N THR A 107 3.62 -6.04 8.66
CA THR A 107 2.66 -4.94 8.64
C THR A 107 3.36 -3.59 8.78
N ALA A 108 4.13 -3.38 9.86
CA ALA A 108 4.82 -2.11 10.09
C ALA A 108 5.72 -1.68 8.91
N ALA A 109 6.42 -2.64 8.28
CA ALA A 109 7.31 -2.35 7.16
C ALA A 109 6.56 -2.00 5.87
N VAL A 110 5.42 -2.61 5.62
CA VAL A 110 4.56 -2.33 4.45
C VAL A 110 3.92 -0.96 4.60
N GLU A 111 3.26 -0.72 5.73
CA GLU A 111 2.50 0.52 5.96
C GLU A 111 3.39 1.76 6.04
N GLU A 112 4.62 1.61 6.55
CA GLU A 112 5.60 2.71 6.49
C GLU A 112 5.92 3.10 5.04
N VAL A 113 6.09 2.13 4.14
CA VAL A 113 6.40 2.42 2.72
C VAL A 113 5.19 3.01 2.02
N ILE A 114 3.97 2.52 2.28
CA ILE A 114 2.74 3.03 1.67
C ILE A 114 2.47 4.46 2.19
N GLY A 115 2.59 4.69 3.49
CA GLY A 115 2.44 6.01 4.10
C GLY A 115 3.43 7.05 3.55
N GLU A 116 4.70 6.68 3.38
CA GLU A 116 5.69 7.54 2.71
C GLU A 116 5.30 7.81 1.25
N HIS A 117 4.83 6.79 0.53
CA HIS A 117 4.41 6.94 -0.86
C HIS A 117 3.20 7.87 -1.00
N TYR A 118 2.23 7.77 -0.12
CA TYR A 118 1.09 8.69 -0.06
C TYR A 118 1.51 10.11 0.29
N LYS A 119 2.43 10.27 1.25
CA LYS A 119 3.00 11.57 1.59
C LYS A 119 3.63 12.26 0.39
N GLU A 120 4.40 11.53 -0.42
CA GLU A 120 4.99 12.07 -1.65
C GLU A 120 3.91 12.48 -2.65
N GLN A 121 2.84 11.69 -2.80
CA GLN A 121 1.74 12.02 -3.71
C GLN A 121 1.00 13.29 -3.29
N VAL A 122 0.71 13.45 -2.00
CA VAL A 122 0.04 14.65 -1.45
C VAL A 122 0.81 15.93 -1.78
N LEU A 123 2.14 15.88 -1.85
CA LEU A 123 2.98 17.04 -2.22
C LEU A 123 2.85 17.44 -3.70
N HIS A 124 2.45 16.52 -4.57
CA HIS A 124 2.43 16.73 -6.03
C HIS A 124 1.02 16.76 -6.63
N LEU A 125 0.00 16.37 -5.87
CA LEU A 125 -1.38 16.45 -6.31
C LEU A 125 -1.93 17.86 -6.14
N GLU A 126 -2.74 18.28 -7.11
CA GLU A 126 -3.52 19.52 -6.99
C GLU A 126 -4.53 19.41 -5.85
N ASP A 127 -4.91 20.55 -5.26
CA ASP A 127 -5.92 20.59 -4.20
C ASP A 127 -7.26 20.04 -4.73
N GLY A 128 -7.92 19.23 -3.90
CA GLY A 128 -9.18 18.61 -4.24
C GLY A 128 -9.41 17.26 -3.52
N GLU A 129 -10.55 16.66 -3.79
CA GLU A 129 -11.02 15.44 -3.15
C GLU A 129 -9.99 14.30 -3.12
N LEU A 130 -9.28 14.07 -4.24
CA LEU A 130 -8.30 12.98 -4.32
C LEU A 130 -7.13 13.21 -3.35
N ARG A 131 -6.60 14.44 -3.31
CA ARG A 131 -5.49 14.79 -2.40
C ARG A 131 -5.91 14.68 -0.93
N GLU A 132 -7.11 15.15 -0.59
CA GLU A 132 -7.67 15.04 0.75
C GLU A 132 -7.85 13.57 1.16
N THR A 133 -8.39 12.74 0.26
CA THR A 133 -8.60 11.32 0.51
C THR A 133 -7.27 10.58 0.68
N ILE A 134 -6.27 10.84 -0.18
CA ILE A 134 -4.94 10.23 -0.04
C ILE A 134 -4.25 10.69 1.24
N SER A 135 -4.45 11.96 1.65
CA SER A 135 -3.93 12.43 2.95
C SER A 135 -4.56 11.69 4.12
N LYS A 136 -5.87 11.43 4.08
CA LYS A 136 -6.57 10.65 5.08
C LYS A 136 -6.07 9.20 5.11
N PHE A 137 -5.98 8.54 3.95
CA PHE A 137 -5.46 7.18 3.86
C PHE A 137 -4.03 7.08 4.39
N ARG A 138 -3.15 8.04 4.06
CA ARG A 138 -1.81 8.11 4.66
C ARG A 138 -1.84 8.07 6.18
N ASP A 139 -2.76 8.81 6.80
CA ASP A 139 -2.85 8.86 8.26
C ASP A 139 -3.34 7.51 8.82
N GLU A 140 -4.27 6.85 8.12
CA GLU A 140 -4.75 5.50 8.43
C GLU A 140 -3.64 4.44 8.28
N GLU A 141 -2.77 4.52 7.25
CA GLU A 141 -1.60 3.63 7.12
C GLU A 141 -0.59 3.81 8.26
N LEU A 142 -0.39 5.05 8.68
CA LEU A 142 0.48 5.32 9.84
C LEU A 142 -0.12 4.77 11.14
N GLU A 143 -1.45 4.75 11.28
CA GLU A 143 -2.13 4.10 12.39
C GLU A 143 -1.94 2.57 12.36
N HIS A 144 -2.07 1.93 11.20
CA HIS A 144 -1.78 0.49 11.03
C HIS A 144 -0.34 0.15 11.43
N ARG A 145 0.62 0.98 11.01
CA ARG A 145 2.03 0.84 11.42
C ARG A 145 2.18 0.93 12.93
N ASP A 146 1.56 1.92 13.56
CA ASP A 146 1.68 2.16 14.98
C ASP A 146 1.03 1.03 15.80
N ILE A 147 -0.14 0.53 15.40
CA ILE A 147 -0.76 -0.68 15.96
C ILE A 147 0.20 -1.87 15.87
N ALA A 148 0.86 -2.06 14.73
CA ALA A 148 1.81 -3.15 14.58
C ALA A 148 3.02 -3.01 15.53
N ILE A 149 3.52 -1.80 15.76
CA ILE A 149 4.60 -1.51 16.72
C ILE A 149 4.14 -1.77 18.15
N GLU A 150 2.94 -1.37 18.54
CA GLU A 150 2.34 -1.64 19.85
C GLU A 150 2.23 -3.15 20.13
N HIS A 151 1.99 -3.94 19.09
CA HIS A 151 2.01 -5.41 19.15
C HIS A 151 3.42 -6.01 19.07
N ASN A 152 4.44 -5.21 19.39
CA ASN A 152 5.83 -5.63 19.53
C ASN A 152 6.45 -6.15 18.21
N ALA A 153 6.16 -5.48 17.10
CA ALA A 153 6.78 -5.75 15.80
C ALA A 153 8.32 -5.73 15.88
N GLU A 154 8.88 -4.74 16.58
CA GLU A 154 10.33 -4.57 16.75
C GLU A 154 10.99 -5.71 17.54
N GLY A 155 10.21 -6.44 18.33
CA GLY A 155 10.65 -7.64 19.04
C GLY A 155 10.68 -8.91 18.17
N ALA A 156 10.44 -8.82 16.85
CA ALA A 156 10.60 -9.93 15.93
C ALA A 156 12.08 -10.29 15.76
N PHE A 157 12.39 -11.58 15.67
CA PHE A 157 13.75 -12.02 15.39
C PHE A 157 14.23 -11.47 14.03
N GLY A 158 15.38 -10.80 14.04
CA GLY A 158 15.94 -10.21 12.81
C GLY A 158 15.13 -9.04 12.24
N TYR A 159 14.37 -8.31 13.07
CA TYR A 159 13.47 -7.22 12.68
C TYR A 159 14.07 -6.27 11.64
N ASN A 160 15.27 -5.74 11.88
CA ASN A 160 15.90 -4.78 10.96
C ASN A 160 16.14 -5.35 9.56
N ILE A 161 16.59 -6.62 9.49
CA ILE A 161 16.86 -7.30 8.21
C ILE A 161 15.53 -7.58 7.50
N LEU A 162 14.56 -8.14 8.21
CA LEU A 162 13.23 -8.46 7.67
C LEU A 162 12.53 -7.20 7.17
N SER A 163 12.48 -6.16 8.00
CA SER A 163 11.87 -4.86 7.65
C SER A 163 12.53 -4.25 6.43
N SER A 164 13.86 -4.23 6.36
CA SER A 164 14.60 -3.72 5.20
C SER A 164 14.30 -4.49 3.92
N PHE A 165 14.24 -5.82 4.00
CA PHE A 165 13.91 -6.69 2.87
C PHE A 165 12.48 -6.42 2.37
N ILE A 166 11.50 -6.36 3.27
CA ILE A 166 10.09 -6.09 2.93
C ILE A 166 9.95 -4.69 2.32
N LYS A 167 10.52 -3.66 2.95
CA LYS A 167 10.49 -2.27 2.41
C LYS A 167 11.08 -2.19 1.01
N THR A 168 12.19 -2.89 0.76
CA THR A 168 12.81 -2.95 -0.58
C THR A 168 11.88 -3.62 -1.58
N GLY A 169 11.25 -4.73 -1.20
CA GLY A 169 10.27 -5.44 -2.04
C GLY A 169 9.05 -4.56 -2.36
N CYS A 170 8.51 -3.84 -1.37
CA CYS A 170 7.39 -2.90 -1.58
C CYS A 170 7.77 -1.76 -2.54
N LYS A 171 8.96 -1.15 -2.36
CA LYS A 171 9.45 -0.11 -3.27
C LYS A 171 9.61 -0.63 -4.71
N ALA A 172 10.11 -1.85 -4.88
CA ALA A 172 10.19 -2.51 -6.18
C ALA A 172 8.81 -2.77 -6.79
N ALA A 173 7.83 -3.22 -5.99
CA ALA A 173 6.45 -3.44 -6.43
C ALA A 173 5.77 -2.12 -6.88
N ILE A 174 5.96 -1.04 -6.13
CA ILE A 174 5.51 0.31 -6.48
C ILE A 174 6.12 0.73 -7.82
N TYR A 175 7.43 0.59 -7.98
CA TYR A 175 8.13 0.95 -9.20
C TYR A 175 7.62 0.17 -10.42
N LEU A 176 7.49 -1.15 -10.30
CA LEU A 176 6.99 -2.00 -11.38
C LEU A 176 5.53 -1.69 -11.73
N SER A 177 4.68 -1.44 -10.74
CA SER A 177 3.28 -1.06 -10.96
C SER A 177 3.10 0.30 -11.64
N LYS A 178 4.10 1.19 -11.56
CA LYS A 178 4.11 2.45 -12.34
C LYS A 178 4.30 2.21 -13.82
N LEU A 179 5.05 1.17 -14.20
CA LEU A 179 5.48 0.95 -15.58
C LEU A 179 4.43 0.21 -16.41
N ILE A 180 3.72 -0.76 -15.80
CA ILE A 180 2.85 -1.70 -16.53
C ILE A 180 1.52 -1.99 -15.83
#